data_19c125dc38902ca6e9b661841aa6b577
#
_entry.id   19c125dc38902ca6e9b661841aa6b577
#
_cell.length_a   1.000
_cell.length_b   1.000
_cell.length_c   1.000
_cell.angle_alpha   90.00
_cell.angle_beta   90.00
_cell.angle_gamma   90.00
#
_symmetry.space_group_name_H-M   'P 1'
#
loop_
_entity.id
_entity.type
_entity.pdbx_description
1 polymer ?
#
loop_
_entity_poly.entity_id
_entity_poly.type
_entity_poly.pdbx_seq_one_letter_code
_entity_poly.pdbx_strand_id
1 'polypeptide(L)'
;LYNNPSAYRVSIGARTLANLADVPNIVAVKESAPDPRRFTDLHNMCGDRYVLFAGLDDVALEGLVLGARGWVSGLTNVFPRESIALWDAVQRNDLATALR
;
A
#
# COMPACT_ATOMS: atom_id res chain seq x y z
N LEU A 1 4.97 9.97 3.32
CA LEU A 1 5.80 9.87 2.12
C LEU A 1 5.01 9.19 1.00
N TYR A 2 5.20 9.62 -0.26
CA TYR A 2 4.57 9.03 -1.42
C TYR A 2 5.63 8.53 -2.41
N ASN A 3 5.66 7.21 -2.63
CA ASN A 3 6.50 6.58 -3.63
C ASN A 3 5.67 6.18 -4.85
N ASN A 4 5.98 6.78 -6.00
CA ASN A 4 5.33 6.47 -7.28
C ASN A 4 6.36 6.53 -8.42
N PRO A 5 7.13 5.46 -8.64
CA PRO A 5 8.18 5.46 -9.65
C PRO A 5 7.66 5.61 -11.09
N SER A 6 6.44 5.14 -11.36
CA SER A 6 5.84 5.28 -12.70
C SER A 6 5.54 6.74 -13.04
N ALA A 7 5.04 7.53 -12.08
CA ALA A 7 4.71 8.94 -12.30
C ALA A 7 5.92 9.86 -12.17
N TYR A 8 6.78 9.63 -11.18
CA TYR A 8 7.87 10.57 -10.85
C TYR A 8 9.23 10.13 -11.34
N ARG A 9 9.37 8.92 -11.88
CA ARG A 9 10.63 8.32 -12.37
C ARG A 9 11.73 8.24 -11.31
N VAL A 10 11.35 8.27 -10.05
CA VAL A 10 12.20 8.08 -8.88
C VAL A 10 11.59 7.01 -8.02
N SER A 11 12.39 6.03 -7.60
CA SER A 11 11.96 4.95 -6.72
C SER A 11 12.66 5.10 -5.37
N ILE A 12 11.86 5.20 -4.30
CA ILE A 12 12.36 5.21 -2.93
C ILE A 12 12.33 3.79 -2.39
N GLY A 13 13.49 3.17 -2.25
CA GLY A 13 13.62 1.78 -1.80
C GLY A 13 13.37 1.61 -0.31
N ALA A 14 13.08 0.36 0.11
CA ALA A 14 12.86 0.03 1.52
C ALA A 14 14.09 0.39 2.39
N ARG A 15 15.31 0.23 1.87
CA ARG A 15 16.54 0.66 2.57
C ARG A 15 16.57 2.18 2.83
N THR A 16 16.12 2.99 1.87
CA THR A 16 16.04 4.46 2.08
C THR A 16 15.05 4.78 3.19
N LEU A 17 13.90 4.09 3.22
CA LEU A 17 12.91 4.26 4.28
C LEU A 17 13.44 3.77 5.64
N ALA A 18 14.20 2.68 5.68
CA ALA A 18 14.87 2.24 6.89
C ALA A 18 15.85 3.30 7.42
N ASN A 19 16.61 3.95 6.54
CA ASN A 19 17.51 5.05 6.91
C ASN A 19 16.78 6.31 7.41
N LEU A 20 15.50 6.46 7.06
CA LEU A 20 14.64 7.58 7.51
C LEU A 20 13.83 7.23 8.78
N ALA A 21 14.06 6.06 9.38
CA ALA A 21 13.29 5.59 10.52
C ALA A 21 13.34 6.52 11.73
N ASP A 22 14.44 7.26 11.91
CA ASP A 22 14.64 8.22 13.00
C ASP A 22 13.98 9.59 12.75
N VAL A 23 13.38 9.80 11.58
CA VAL A 23 12.65 11.03 11.25
C VAL A 23 11.21 10.91 11.72
N PRO A 24 10.82 11.54 12.86
CA PRO A 24 9.54 11.27 13.50
C PRO A 24 8.33 11.75 12.68
N ASN A 25 8.53 12.72 11.80
CA ASN A 25 7.45 13.32 10.99
C ASN A 25 7.03 12.45 9.80
N ILE A 26 7.82 11.44 9.43
CA ILE A 26 7.48 10.49 8.37
C ILE A 26 6.83 9.28 9.04
N VAL A 27 5.50 9.29 9.13
CA VAL A 27 4.74 8.26 9.85
C VAL A 27 4.09 7.23 8.94
N ALA A 28 3.91 7.55 7.66
CA ALA A 28 3.22 6.70 6.70
C ALA A 28 3.87 6.71 5.32
N VAL A 29 3.66 5.65 4.57
CA VAL A 29 4.10 5.51 3.19
C VAL A 29 2.90 5.11 2.32
N LYS A 30 2.58 5.93 1.30
CA LYS A 30 1.74 5.51 0.19
C LYS A 30 2.63 4.89 -0.87
N GLU A 31 2.50 3.57 -1.05
CA GLU A 31 3.30 2.81 -2.01
C GLU A 31 2.53 2.60 -3.31
N SER A 32 3.01 3.21 -4.38
CA SER A 32 2.44 3.12 -5.73
C SER A 32 3.45 2.55 -6.74
N ALA A 33 4.38 1.70 -6.29
CA ALA A 33 5.14 0.88 -7.20
C ALA A 33 4.29 -0.30 -7.70
N PRO A 34 4.44 -0.73 -8.95
CA PRO A 34 3.64 -1.82 -9.51
C PRO A 34 3.97 -3.21 -8.93
N ASP A 35 5.09 -3.34 -8.23
CA ASP A 35 5.50 -4.60 -7.59
C ASP A 35 4.99 -4.67 -6.14
N PRO A 36 3.99 -5.52 -5.83
CA PRO A 36 3.43 -5.62 -4.49
C PRO A 36 4.41 -6.19 -3.44
N ARG A 37 5.51 -6.83 -3.86
CA ARG A 37 6.57 -7.31 -2.94
C ARG A 37 7.18 -6.18 -2.13
N ARG A 38 7.01 -4.94 -2.57
CA ARG A 38 7.42 -3.73 -1.84
C ARG A 38 6.85 -3.65 -0.43
N PHE A 39 5.61 -4.12 -0.23
CA PHE A 39 5.00 -4.16 1.11
C PHE A 39 5.75 -5.15 2.02
N THR A 40 6.08 -6.32 1.49
CA THR A 40 6.88 -7.32 2.23
C THR A 40 8.28 -6.80 2.55
N ASP A 41 8.96 -6.16 1.59
CA ASP A 41 10.29 -5.57 1.79
C ASP A 41 10.28 -4.49 2.87
N LEU A 42 9.26 -3.61 2.86
CA LEU A 42 9.08 -2.57 3.86
C LEU A 42 8.83 -3.15 5.25
N HIS A 43 7.97 -4.16 5.34
CA HIS A 43 7.72 -4.85 6.61
C HIS A 43 9.00 -5.53 7.15
N ASN A 44 9.73 -6.23 6.30
CA ASN A 44 10.96 -6.94 6.69
C ASN A 44 12.07 -5.99 7.14
N MET A 45 12.18 -4.81 6.53
CA MET A 45 13.25 -3.85 6.83
C MET A 45 12.89 -2.83 7.90
N CYS A 46 11.63 -2.47 8.01
CA CYS A 46 11.17 -1.38 8.87
C CYS A 46 10.21 -1.85 9.98
N GLY A 47 9.75 -3.13 9.95
CA GLY A 47 8.72 -3.61 10.88
C GLY A 47 7.46 -2.76 10.79
N ASP A 48 6.92 -2.39 11.94
CA ASP A 48 5.71 -1.56 12.07
C ASP A 48 6.02 -0.05 12.16
N ARG A 49 7.22 0.37 11.73
CA ARG A 49 7.64 1.77 11.83
C ARG A 49 6.74 2.71 11.02
N TYR A 50 6.22 2.25 9.90
CA TYR A 50 5.38 3.04 9.00
C TYR A 50 4.00 2.44 8.83
N VAL A 51 2.98 3.30 8.78
CA VAL A 51 1.66 2.91 8.30
C VAL A 51 1.72 2.83 6.77
N LEU A 52 1.47 1.65 6.21
CA LEU A 52 1.54 1.44 4.76
C LEU A 52 0.16 1.61 4.13
N PHE A 53 0.11 2.34 3.01
CA PHE A 53 -1.08 2.53 2.18
C PHE A 53 -0.83 1.99 0.78
N ALA A 54 -1.77 1.20 0.27
CA ALA A 54 -1.81 0.85 -1.15
C ALA A 54 -2.13 2.10 -1.97
N GLY A 55 -1.35 2.35 -3.02
CA GLY A 55 -1.46 3.55 -3.83
C GLY A 55 -1.79 3.31 -5.30
N LEU A 56 -1.82 2.04 -5.75
CA LEU A 56 -2.26 1.61 -7.07
C LEU A 56 -3.51 0.75 -6.94
N ASP A 57 -4.51 1.04 -7.78
CA ASP A 57 -5.82 0.37 -7.72
C ASP A 57 -5.75 -1.08 -8.22
N ASP A 58 -4.94 -1.34 -9.23
CA ASP A 58 -4.79 -2.65 -9.88
C ASP A 58 -4.00 -3.70 -9.07
N VAL A 59 -3.31 -3.27 -8.02
CA VAL A 59 -2.61 -4.15 -7.06
C VAL A 59 -3.03 -3.86 -5.61
N ALA A 60 -4.19 -3.24 -5.42
CA ALA A 60 -4.68 -2.87 -4.10
C ALA A 60 -4.96 -4.09 -3.22
N LEU A 61 -5.56 -5.14 -3.79
CA LEU A 61 -5.84 -6.38 -3.06
C LEU A 61 -4.56 -6.99 -2.51
N GLU A 62 -3.53 -7.13 -3.35
CA GLU A 62 -2.23 -7.67 -2.96
C GLU A 62 -1.59 -6.81 -1.87
N GLY A 63 -1.62 -5.49 -2.04
CA GLY A 63 -1.09 -4.56 -1.03
C GLY A 63 -1.78 -4.70 0.32
N LEU A 64 -3.10 -4.82 0.34
CA LEU A 64 -3.88 -5.01 1.56
C LEU A 64 -3.58 -6.36 2.22
N VAL A 65 -3.47 -7.44 1.45
CA VAL A 65 -3.11 -8.78 1.95
C VAL A 65 -1.68 -8.80 2.50
N LEU A 66 -0.77 -8.01 1.91
CA LEU A 66 0.63 -7.91 2.33
C LEU A 66 0.86 -6.88 3.44
N GLY A 67 -0.20 -6.35 4.06
CA GLY A 67 -0.11 -5.57 5.29
C GLY A 67 -0.33 -4.07 5.13
N ALA A 68 -0.78 -3.59 3.97
CA ALA A 68 -1.26 -2.21 3.86
C ALA A 68 -2.48 -2.00 4.77
N ARG A 69 -2.46 -0.92 5.55
CA ARG A 69 -3.50 -0.57 6.51
C ARG A 69 -4.49 0.45 5.96
N GLY A 70 -4.38 0.74 4.69
CA GLY A 70 -5.28 1.64 3.99
C GLY A 70 -5.02 1.59 2.48
N TRP A 71 -5.95 2.18 1.76
CA TRP A 71 -5.88 2.29 0.31
C TRP A 71 -6.25 3.71 -0.11
N VAL A 72 -5.37 4.37 -0.84
CA VAL A 72 -5.61 5.70 -1.41
C VAL A 72 -5.89 5.53 -2.89
N SER A 73 -7.15 5.41 -3.22
CA SER A 73 -7.65 5.00 -4.53
C SER A 73 -8.06 6.19 -5.41
N GLY A 74 -7.66 6.16 -6.67
CA GLY A 74 -8.24 7.00 -7.72
C GLY A 74 -9.54 6.43 -8.27
N LEU A 75 -9.62 5.10 -8.38
CA LEU A 75 -10.77 4.37 -8.92
C LEU A 75 -12.04 4.56 -8.08
N THR A 76 -11.91 4.79 -6.78
CA THR A 76 -13.02 5.04 -5.84
C THR A 76 -13.88 6.25 -6.25
N ASN A 77 -13.33 7.20 -7.01
CA ASN A 77 -14.12 8.31 -7.55
C ASN A 77 -15.20 7.84 -8.56
N VAL A 78 -15.00 6.70 -9.18
CA VAL A 78 -15.90 6.14 -10.21
C VAL A 78 -16.65 4.93 -9.67
N PHE A 79 -15.98 4.06 -8.90
CA PHE A 79 -16.52 2.81 -8.37
C PHE A 79 -16.43 2.76 -6.83
N PRO A 80 -17.12 3.66 -6.10
CA PRO A 80 -16.99 3.72 -4.64
C PRO A 80 -17.57 2.49 -3.93
N ARG A 81 -18.66 1.92 -4.45
CA ARG A 81 -19.31 0.75 -3.83
C ARG A 81 -18.46 -0.50 -3.95
N GLU A 82 -17.89 -0.72 -5.12
CA GLU A 82 -17.00 -1.84 -5.43
C GLU A 82 -15.71 -1.75 -4.61
N SER A 83 -15.16 -0.55 -4.49
CA SER A 83 -13.96 -0.30 -3.69
C SER A 83 -14.20 -0.60 -2.20
N ILE A 84 -15.35 -0.19 -1.66
CA ILE A 84 -15.73 -0.51 -0.28
C ILE A 84 -15.99 -2.01 -0.12
N ALA A 85 -16.64 -2.66 -1.09
CA ALA A 85 -16.90 -4.09 -1.04
C ALA A 85 -15.60 -4.90 -1.01
N LEU A 86 -14.62 -4.52 -1.84
CA LEU A 86 -13.28 -5.11 -1.82
C LEU A 86 -12.60 -4.92 -0.46
N TRP A 87 -12.57 -3.69 0.04
CA TRP A 87 -12.02 -3.36 1.34
C TRP A 87 -12.64 -4.22 2.45
N ASP A 88 -13.97 -4.26 2.53
CA ASP A 88 -14.70 -4.99 3.57
C ASP A 88 -14.46 -6.51 3.47
N ALA A 89 -14.35 -7.06 2.27
CA ALA A 89 -14.03 -8.47 2.07
C ALA A 89 -12.64 -8.80 2.64
N VAL A 90 -11.64 -7.97 2.35
CA VAL A 90 -10.28 -8.14 2.89
C VAL A 90 -10.27 -8.03 4.41
N GLN A 91 -10.97 -7.03 4.99
CA GLN A 91 -11.03 -6.86 6.45
C GLN A 91 -11.67 -8.06 7.17
N ARG A 92 -12.58 -8.78 6.50
CA ARG A 92 -13.17 -10.02 7.01
C ARG A 92 -12.38 -11.28 6.69
N ASN A 93 -11.21 -11.17 6.04
CA ASN A 93 -10.44 -12.30 5.50
C ASN A 93 -11.21 -13.16 4.48
N ASP A 94 -12.19 -12.58 3.80
CA ASP A 94 -12.98 -13.24 2.76
C ASP A 94 -12.31 -13.03 1.39
N LEU A 95 -11.18 -13.71 1.18
CA LEU A 95 -10.44 -13.61 -0.08
C LEU A 95 -11.23 -14.18 -1.27
N ALA A 96 -12.12 -15.15 -1.02
CA ALA A 96 -12.96 -15.71 -2.09
C ALA A 96 -13.90 -14.67 -2.70
N THR A 97 -14.43 -13.76 -1.87
CA THR A 97 -15.23 -12.63 -2.33
C THR A 97 -14.35 -11.52 -2.92
N ALA A 98 -13.21 -11.21 -2.29
CA ALA A 98 -12.31 -10.17 -2.74
C ALA A 98 -11.72 -10.40 -4.15
N LEU A 99 -11.60 -11.66 -4.58
CA LEU A 99 -11.07 -12.08 -5.88
C LEU A 99 -12.12 -12.07 -7.02
N ARG A 100 -13.37 -11.73 -6.76
CA ARG A 100 -14.48 -11.68 -7.73
C ARG A 100 -14.86 -10.29 -8.14
#